data_aeff8222921826a12fc0c96a767e4d40
#
_entry.id   aeff8222921826a12fc0c96a767e4d40
#
_cell.length_a   1.000
_cell.length_b   1.000
_cell.length_c   1.000
_cell.angle_alpha   90.00
_cell.angle_beta   90.00
_cell.angle_gamma   90.00
#
_symmetry.space_group_name_H-M   'P 1'
#
loop_
_entity.id
_entity.type
_entity.pdbx_description
1 polymer ?
#
loop_
_entity_poly.entity_id
_entity_poly.type
_entity_poly.pdbx_seq_one_letter_code
_entity_poly.pdbx_strand_id
1 'polypeptide(L)' 'MERAKILVVDDESRMRKLVKDFLTREGYTVLEARDGMEAMDLFYEDKEIALII' A
#
# COMPACT_ATOMS: atom_id res chain seq x y z
N MET A 1 8.59 12.02 13.58
CA MET A 1 8.01 10.67 13.66
C MET A 1 7.65 10.17 12.27
N GLU A 2 8.07 8.96 11.96
CA GLU A 2 7.78 8.37 10.67
C GLU A 2 6.32 7.95 10.56
N ARG A 3 5.77 8.15 9.39
CA ARG A 3 4.42 7.68 9.11
C ARG A 3 4.42 6.19 8.84
N ALA A 4 3.28 5.58 9.03
CA ALA A 4 3.11 4.16 8.76
C ALA A 4 3.31 3.85 7.28
N LYS A 5 3.77 2.64 7.01
CA LYS A 5 3.83 2.13 5.66
C LYS A 5 2.53 1.37 5.38
N ILE A 6 1.87 1.72 4.30
CA ILE A 6 0.54 1.19 3.96
C ILE A 6 0.61 0.45 2.64
N LEU A 7 0.01 -0.73 2.61
CA LEU A 7 -0.10 -1.51 1.38
C LEU A 7 -1.52 -1.40 0.85
N VAL A 8 -1.65 -0.87 -0.36
CA VAL A 8 -2.94 -0.71 -1.04
C VAL A 8 -3.10 -1.83 -2.05
N VAL A 9 -4.16 -2.61 -1.89
CA VAL A 9 -4.44 -3.76 -2.74
C VAL A 9 -5.72 -3.50 -3.54
N ASP A 10 -5.60 -3.47 -4.85
CA ASP A 10 -6.76 -3.26 -5.72
C ASP A 10 -6.38 -3.69 -7.13
N ASP A 11 -7.25 -4.45 -7.79
CA ASP A 11 -6.99 -4.91 -9.15
C ASP A 11 -7.23 -3.80 -10.19
N GLU A 12 -7.88 -2.72 -9.79
CA GLU A 12 -8.09 -1.59 -10.68
C GLU A 12 -7.01 -0.53 -10.45
N SER A 13 -6.14 -0.37 -11.46
CA SER A 13 -4.97 0.49 -11.32
C SER A 13 -5.31 1.97 -11.07
N ARG A 14 -6.41 2.45 -11.64
CA ARG A 14 -6.81 3.85 -11.46
C ARG A 14 -7.22 4.13 -10.02
N MET A 15 -8.03 3.25 -9.46
CA MET A 15 -8.49 3.39 -8.09
C MET A 15 -7.34 3.26 -7.11
N ARG A 16 -6.47 2.27 -7.38
CA ARG A 16 -5.29 2.05 -6.56
C ARG A 16 -4.39 3.30 -6.54
N LYS A 17 -4.20 3.91 -7.73
CA LYS A 17 -3.39 5.11 -7.82
C LYS A 17 -4.01 6.29 -7.07
N LEU A 18 -5.33 6.44 -7.13
CA LEU A 18 -6.01 7.51 -6.40
C LEU A 18 -5.80 7.38 -4.90
N VAL A 19 -5.94 6.16 -4.38
CA VAL A 19 -5.75 5.91 -2.95
C VAL A 19 -4.30 6.15 -2.57
N LYS A 20 -3.37 5.68 -3.39
CA LYS A 20 -1.94 5.90 -3.15
C LYS A 20 -1.62 7.38 -3.12
N ASP A 21 -2.11 8.14 -4.09
CA ASP A 21 -1.83 9.57 -4.17
C ASP A 21 -2.37 10.30 -2.94
N PHE A 22 -3.57 9.93 -2.51
CA PHE A 22 -4.16 10.54 -1.32
C PHE A 22 -3.32 10.27 -0.08
N LEU A 23 -2.96 9.01 0.14
CA LEU A 23 -2.18 8.62 1.31
C LEU A 23 -0.77 9.19 1.28
N THR A 24 -0.17 9.25 0.11
CA THR A 24 1.15 9.84 -0.04
C THR A 24 1.12 11.32 0.32
N ARG A 25 0.05 12.00 -0.07
CA ARG A 25 -0.14 13.42 0.24
C ARG A 25 -0.27 13.63 1.74
N GLU A 26 -0.83 12.66 2.44
CA GLU A 26 -0.97 12.70 3.90
C GLU A 26 0.31 12.32 4.63
N GLY A 27 1.36 11.98 3.90
CA GLY A 27 2.65 11.69 4.49
C GLY A 27 2.98 10.23 4.73
N TYR A 28 2.11 9.31 4.29
CA TYR A 28 2.36 7.88 4.43
C TYR A 28 3.27 7.37 3.32
N THR A 29 4.01 6.32 3.63
CA THR A 29 4.73 5.56 2.61
C THR A 29 3.78 4.49 2.08
N VAL A 30 3.60 4.43 0.76
CA VAL A 30 2.57 3.57 0.18
C VAL A 30 3.19 2.57 -0.79
N LEU A 31 2.84 1.31 -0.63
CA LEU A 31 3.15 0.25 -1.57
C LEU A 31 1.86 -0.17 -2.26
N GLU A 32 1.98 -0.71 -3.45
CA GLU A 32 0.82 -1.15 -4.24
C GLU A 32 0.89 -2.62 -4.55
N ALA A 33 -0.26 -3.28 -4.53
CA ALA A 33 -0.40 -4.65 -4.99
C ALA A 33 -1.69 -4.73 -5.80
N ARG A 34 -1.66 -5.48 -6.90
CA ARG A 34 -2.82 -5.61 -7.78
C ARG A 34 -3.78 -6.71 -7.35
N ASP A 35 -3.29 -7.63 -6.50
CA ASP A 35 -4.13 -8.73 -6.01
C ASP A 35 -3.59 -9.24 -4.68
N GLY A 36 -4.33 -10.18 -4.10
CA GLY A 36 -3.98 -10.73 -2.80
C GLY A 36 -2.65 -11.47 -2.77
N MET A 37 -2.31 -12.15 -3.88
CA MET A 37 -1.05 -12.90 -3.94
C MET A 37 0.13 -11.95 -3.89
N GLU A 38 0.11 -10.89 -4.70
CA GLU A 38 1.17 -9.90 -4.68
C GLU A 38 1.24 -9.21 -3.33
N ALA A 39 0.08 -8.93 -2.74
CA ALA A 39 0.01 -8.30 -1.43
C ALA A 39 0.69 -9.15 -0.36
N MET A 40 0.43 -10.46 -0.37
CA MET A 40 1.05 -11.35 0.60
C MET A 40 2.55 -11.42 0.44
N ASP A 41 3.03 -11.47 -0.81
CA ASP A 41 4.46 -11.48 -1.08
C ASP A 41 5.13 -10.23 -0.50
N LEU A 42 4.54 -9.07 -0.75
CA LEU A 42 5.07 -7.81 -0.24
C LEU A 42 5.02 -7.76 1.28
N PHE A 43 3.93 -8.24 1.85
CA PHE A 43 3.76 -8.22 3.29
C PHE A 43 4.80 -9.09 4.00
N TYR A 44 5.12 -10.25 3.44
CA TYR A 44 6.13 -11.13 4.01
C TYR A 44 7.53 -10.56 3.86
N GLU A 45 7.80 -9.85 2.77
CA GLU A 45 9.11 -9.28 2.52
C GLU A 45 9.35 -8.01 3.36
N ASP A 46 8.32 -7.21 3.57
CA ASP A 46 8.46 -5.92 4.22
C ASP A 46 7.75 -5.95 5.58
N LYS A 47 8.56 -6.04 6.64
CA LYS A 47 8.02 -6.16 8.00
C LYS A 47 7.55 -4.82 8.57
N GLU A 48 7.73 -3.75 7.82
CA GLU A 48 7.32 -2.43 8.28
C GLU A 48 5.91 -2.05 7.83
N ILE A 49 5.27 -2.88 7.04
CA ILE A 49 3.90 -2.63 6.62
C ILE A 49 2.99 -2.70 7.83
N ALA A 50 2.32 -1.59 8.13
CA ALA A 50 1.46 -1.47 9.31
C ALA A 50 -0.01 -1.69 8.99
N LEU A 51 -0.42 -1.51 7.73
CA LEU A 51 -1.83 -1.56 7.34
C LEU A 51 -1.97 -2.00 5.89
N ILE A 52 -2.97 -2.84 5.64
CA ILE A 52 -3.33 -3.29 4.30
C ILE A 52 -4.76 -2.81 4.03
N ILE A 53 -4.93 -2.14 2.90
CA ILE A 53 -6.24 -1.64 2.50
C ILE A 53 -6.73 -2.37 1.25
#